data_9fd0a415a3574082347eb7ef4950b41f
#
_entry.id   9fd0a415a3574082347eb7ef4950b41f
#
_cell.length_a   1.000
_cell.length_b   1.000
_cell.length_c   1.000
_cell.angle_alpha   90.00
_cell.angle_beta   90.00
_cell.angle_gamma   90.00
#
_symmetry.space_group_name_H-M   'P 1'
#
loop_
_entity.id
_entity.type
_entity.pdbx_description
1 polymer ?
#
loop_
_entity_poly.entity_id
_entity_poly.type
_entity_poly.pdbx_seq_one_letter_code
_entity_poly.pdbx_strand_id
1 'polypeptide(L)'
;MNKEVFIDAGSNIGQAFESFKTQERFGLDRCDYYLIEPNIDCIKQLKNKYGNITNLIILHKALHVSNSTANLLTWRARQYDVGCSIIQDHNTITGKKGVPIQITETMDVSGFLTELNKKYDKIYMKLDIECSEFDVLEKMIDDGTYKFVSEIWCEFHDQYMTTKPRMHYAQRRIKIQQFFAEQNININYWA
;
A
#
# COMPACT_ATOMS: atom_id res chain seq x y z
N MET A 1 27.08 -6.77 -1.12
CA MET A 1 26.22 -5.89 -0.31
C MET A 1 24.83 -6.48 -0.39
N ASN A 2 24.14 -6.61 0.73
CA ASN A 2 22.74 -7.06 0.73
C ASN A 2 21.91 -5.99 0.02
N LYS A 3 21.10 -6.42 -0.94
CA LYS A 3 20.25 -5.52 -1.71
C LYS A 3 18.88 -5.43 -1.02
N GLU A 4 18.50 -4.24 -0.60
CA GLU A 4 17.26 -4.00 0.13
C GLU A 4 16.28 -3.17 -0.71
N VAL A 5 14.96 -3.36 -0.51
CA VAL A 5 13.93 -2.59 -1.19
C VAL A 5 12.85 -2.15 -0.22
N PHE A 6 12.35 -0.93 -0.42
CA PHE A 6 11.21 -0.37 0.29
C PHE A 6 10.04 -0.15 -0.66
N ILE A 7 8.89 -0.74 -0.33
CA ILE A 7 7.63 -0.60 -1.07
C ILE A 7 6.76 0.41 -0.31
N ASP A 8 6.42 1.51 -0.95
CA ASP A 8 5.43 2.49 -0.46
C ASP A 8 4.15 2.32 -1.29
N ALA A 9 3.20 1.56 -0.78
CA ALA A 9 1.90 1.36 -1.39
C ALA A 9 0.88 2.38 -0.84
N GLY A 10 0.23 3.11 -1.75
CA GLY A 10 -0.52 4.32 -1.45
C GLY A 10 0.42 5.50 -1.23
N SER A 11 1.34 5.71 -2.19
CA SER A 11 2.39 6.73 -2.05
C SER A 11 1.86 8.16 -2.08
N ASN A 12 0.64 8.37 -2.58
CA ASN A 12 0.05 9.68 -2.78
C ASN A 12 1.04 10.61 -3.51
N ILE A 13 1.46 11.72 -2.90
CA ILE A 13 2.47 12.66 -3.42
C ILE A 13 3.86 12.45 -2.82
N GLY A 14 4.09 11.33 -2.11
CA GLY A 14 5.39 10.88 -1.61
C GLY A 14 5.72 11.26 -0.17
N GLN A 15 4.73 11.49 0.69
CA GLN A 15 4.97 11.88 2.09
C GLN A 15 5.72 10.78 2.87
N ALA A 16 5.30 9.52 2.73
CA ALA A 16 5.97 8.41 3.39
C ALA A 16 7.39 8.21 2.85
N PHE A 17 7.57 8.25 1.54
CA PHE A 17 8.89 8.18 0.93
C PHE A 17 9.84 9.25 1.49
N GLU A 18 9.39 10.52 1.61
CA GLU A 18 10.20 11.59 2.21
C GLU A 18 10.61 11.28 3.64
N SER A 19 9.70 10.73 4.43
CA SER A 19 9.96 10.34 5.82
C SER A 19 10.95 9.19 5.93
N PHE A 20 10.78 8.13 5.11
CA PHE A 20 11.62 6.93 5.20
C PHE A 20 13.01 7.14 4.62
N LYS A 21 13.16 7.79 3.47
CA LYS A 21 14.46 8.00 2.83
C LYS A 21 15.47 8.81 3.67
N THR A 22 14.99 9.57 4.67
CA THR A 22 15.85 10.33 5.59
C THR A 22 16.36 9.50 6.77
N GLN A 23 15.82 8.31 6.97
CA GLN A 23 16.27 7.40 8.01
C GLN A 23 17.49 6.62 7.51
N GLU A 24 18.54 6.51 8.33
CA GLU A 24 19.78 5.85 7.96
C GLU A 24 19.59 4.44 7.40
N ARG A 25 18.66 3.67 7.98
CA ARG A 25 18.38 2.29 7.54
C ARG A 25 17.66 2.19 6.19
N PHE A 26 17.03 3.26 5.72
CA PHE A 26 16.24 3.31 4.49
C PHE A 26 16.74 4.35 3.49
N GLY A 27 17.94 4.90 3.70
CA GLY A 27 18.51 5.89 2.79
C GLY A 27 18.64 5.37 1.36
N LEU A 28 18.66 6.29 0.40
CA LEU A 28 18.77 5.98 -1.03
C LEU A 28 20.07 5.28 -1.43
N ASP A 29 21.06 5.31 -0.59
CA ASP A 29 22.32 4.57 -0.73
C ASP A 29 22.20 3.09 -0.34
N ARG A 30 21.13 2.70 0.34
CA ARG A 30 20.87 1.34 0.86
C ARG A 30 19.68 0.64 0.25
N CYS A 31 18.58 1.37 0.01
CA CYS A 31 17.33 0.83 -0.47
C CYS A 31 16.99 1.31 -1.88
N ASP A 32 16.57 0.39 -2.73
CA ASP A 32 15.73 0.71 -3.89
C ASP A 32 14.30 1.01 -3.41
N TYR A 33 13.54 1.80 -4.16
CA TYR A 33 12.18 2.17 -3.80
C TYR A 33 11.18 1.86 -4.89
N TYR A 34 10.01 1.35 -4.49
CA TYR A 34 8.83 1.27 -5.33
C TYR A 34 7.72 2.15 -4.74
N LEU A 35 7.34 3.20 -5.45
CA LEU A 35 6.19 4.03 -5.12
C LEU A 35 5.00 3.56 -5.95
N ILE A 36 3.95 3.07 -5.30
CA ILE A 36 2.77 2.49 -5.95
C ILE A 36 1.58 3.38 -5.64
N GLU A 37 0.98 3.96 -6.68
CA GLU A 37 -0.11 4.92 -6.54
C GLU A 37 -1.11 4.77 -7.70
N PRO A 38 -2.41 4.59 -7.45
CA PRO A 38 -3.41 4.48 -8.50
C PRO A 38 -3.87 5.80 -9.10
N ASN A 39 -3.76 6.93 -8.38
CA ASN A 39 -4.26 8.22 -8.86
C ASN A 39 -3.27 8.86 -9.85
N ILE A 40 -3.72 9.08 -11.10
CA ILE A 40 -2.89 9.63 -12.17
C ILE A 40 -2.34 11.04 -11.86
N ASP A 41 -3.07 11.86 -11.09
CA ASP A 41 -2.61 13.20 -10.76
C ASP A 41 -1.54 13.18 -9.68
N CYS A 42 -1.59 12.22 -8.74
CA CYS A 42 -0.50 11.95 -7.80
C CYS A 42 0.73 11.40 -8.53
N ILE A 43 0.54 10.49 -9.49
CA ILE A 43 1.64 9.96 -10.34
C ILE A 43 2.37 11.06 -11.09
N LYS A 44 1.66 12.04 -11.65
CA LYS A 44 2.29 13.20 -12.34
C LYS A 44 3.21 13.96 -11.37
N GLN A 45 2.74 14.18 -10.12
CA GLN A 45 3.55 14.87 -9.11
C GLN A 45 4.76 14.04 -8.69
N LEU A 46 4.57 12.74 -8.40
CA LEU A 46 5.66 11.84 -8.04
C LEU A 46 6.74 11.84 -9.12
N LYS A 47 6.35 11.72 -10.40
CA LYS A 47 7.30 11.75 -11.53
C LYS A 47 8.00 13.09 -11.66
N ASN A 48 7.31 14.21 -11.49
CA ASN A 48 7.92 15.54 -11.53
C ASN A 48 8.92 15.74 -10.40
N LYS A 49 8.61 15.25 -9.20
CA LYS A 49 9.44 15.47 -8.01
C LYS A 49 10.61 14.49 -7.90
N TYR A 50 10.39 13.23 -8.29
CA TYR A 50 11.30 12.12 -8.00
C TYR A 50 11.76 11.33 -9.23
N GLY A 51 11.26 11.65 -10.41
CA GLY A 51 11.53 10.86 -11.63
C GLY A 51 13.01 10.78 -12.05
N ASN A 52 13.87 11.61 -11.48
CA ASN A 52 15.33 11.58 -11.73
C ASN A 52 16.11 10.71 -10.73
N ILE A 53 15.46 10.11 -9.74
CA ILE A 53 16.11 9.24 -8.76
C ILE A 53 16.26 7.85 -9.38
N THR A 54 17.49 7.38 -9.54
CA THR A 54 17.83 6.18 -10.33
C THR A 54 17.38 4.87 -9.69
N ASN A 55 17.34 4.80 -8.36
CA ASN A 55 16.91 3.62 -7.60
C ASN A 55 15.47 3.73 -7.08
N LEU A 56 14.64 4.53 -7.74
CA LEU A 56 13.23 4.71 -7.44
C LEU A 56 12.38 4.39 -8.67
N ILE A 57 11.40 3.52 -8.48
CA ILE A 57 10.44 3.10 -9.50
C ILE A 57 9.05 3.56 -9.09
N ILE A 58 8.37 4.29 -9.98
CA ILE A 58 7.00 4.80 -9.75
C ILE A 58 6.05 3.97 -10.60
N LEU A 59 5.11 3.27 -9.95
CA LEU A 59 4.12 2.41 -10.59
C LEU A 59 2.72 3.04 -10.49
N HIS A 60 2.11 3.30 -11.65
CA HIS A 60 0.72 3.75 -11.75
C HIS A 60 -0.22 2.55 -11.66
N LYS A 61 -0.42 2.02 -10.47
CA LYS A 61 -1.25 0.85 -10.18
C LYS A 61 -1.80 0.91 -8.74
N ALA A 62 -2.87 0.17 -8.49
CA ALA A 62 -3.30 -0.13 -7.13
C ALA A 62 -2.73 -1.49 -6.71
N LEU A 63 -2.07 -1.58 -5.56
CA LEU A 63 -1.68 -2.87 -4.99
C LEU A 63 -2.93 -3.59 -4.48
N HIS A 64 -3.13 -4.85 -4.91
CA HIS A 64 -4.34 -5.60 -4.60
C HIS A 64 -4.10 -7.12 -4.68
N VAL A 65 -5.15 -7.90 -4.72
CA VAL A 65 -5.13 -9.38 -4.70
C VAL A 65 -5.04 -10.02 -6.07
N SER A 66 -5.11 -9.27 -7.15
CA SER A 66 -5.07 -9.80 -8.52
C SER A 66 -4.64 -8.74 -9.53
N ASN A 67 -4.10 -9.20 -10.66
CA ASN A 67 -3.87 -8.36 -11.83
C ASN A 67 -5.20 -8.19 -12.60
N SER A 68 -5.78 -7.00 -12.54
CA SER A 68 -7.08 -6.67 -13.13
C SER A 68 -7.19 -5.16 -13.31
N THR A 69 -8.40 -4.65 -13.39
CA THR A 69 -8.73 -3.23 -13.35
C THR A 69 -9.81 -2.97 -12.30
N ALA A 70 -9.78 -1.78 -11.70
CA ALA A 70 -10.77 -1.34 -10.74
C ALA A 70 -11.13 0.13 -10.95
N ASN A 71 -12.31 0.54 -10.50
CA ASN A 71 -12.66 1.95 -10.39
C ASN A 71 -11.95 2.54 -9.18
N LEU A 72 -11.19 3.60 -9.37
CA LEU A 72 -10.71 4.43 -8.28
C LEU A 72 -11.81 5.40 -7.89
N LEU A 73 -12.18 5.38 -6.62
CA LEU A 73 -13.27 6.16 -6.05
C LEU A 73 -12.71 7.31 -5.23
N THR A 74 -13.38 8.45 -5.28
CA THR A 74 -13.12 9.59 -4.38
C THR A 74 -14.42 10.06 -3.71
N TRP A 75 -14.28 10.69 -2.55
CA TRP A 75 -15.38 11.30 -1.79
C TRP A 75 -15.28 12.82 -1.75
N ARG A 76 -14.22 13.37 -2.30
CA ARG A 76 -13.93 14.81 -2.30
C ARG A 76 -13.69 15.30 -3.72
N ALA A 77 -14.11 16.50 -4.02
CA ALA A 77 -13.91 17.14 -5.33
C ALA A 77 -12.55 17.87 -5.43
N ARG A 78 -11.47 17.28 -4.89
CA ARG A 78 -10.14 17.91 -4.91
C ARG A 78 -9.19 17.09 -5.77
N GLN A 79 -8.32 17.79 -6.51
CA GLN A 79 -7.40 17.24 -7.50
C GLN A 79 -6.36 16.25 -6.92
N TYR A 80 -6.04 16.37 -5.62
CA TYR A 80 -5.09 15.50 -4.89
C TYR A 80 -5.78 14.94 -3.66
N ASP A 81 -6.70 14.01 -3.88
CA ASP A 81 -7.51 13.50 -2.78
C ASP A 81 -6.71 12.46 -1.97
N VAL A 82 -6.45 12.79 -0.73
CA VAL A 82 -6.10 11.81 0.30
C VAL A 82 -7.37 11.02 0.58
N GLY A 83 -7.34 9.70 0.44
CA GLY A 83 -8.48 8.85 0.71
C GLY A 83 -9.18 8.31 -0.54
N CYS A 84 -8.51 8.24 -1.71
CA CYS A 84 -9.02 7.51 -2.86
C CYS A 84 -8.89 6.01 -2.66
N SER A 85 -9.95 5.23 -2.91
CA SER A 85 -9.99 3.78 -2.72
C SER A 85 -10.51 3.04 -3.94
N ILE A 86 -10.07 1.81 -4.13
CA ILE A 86 -10.67 0.87 -5.09
C ILE A 86 -11.77 0.00 -4.44
N ILE A 87 -11.97 0.11 -3.14
CA ILE A 87 -12.95 -0.66 -2.37
C ILE A 87 -14.29 0.06 -2.40
N GLN A 88 -15.31 -0.59 -2.97
CA GLN A 88 -16.66 0.01 -3.10
C GLN A 88 -17.34 0.24 -1.74
N ASP A 89 -17.01 -0.57 -0.76
CA ASP A 89 -17.59 -0.49 0.59
C ASP A 89 -16.90 0.55 1.47
N HIS A 90 -15.82 1.16 0.97
CA HIS A 90 -15.19 2.28 1.65
C HIS A 90 -16.15 3.46 1.70
N ASN A 91 -16.38 3.97 2.88
CA ASN A 91 -17.18 5.16 3.10
C ASN A 91 -16.37 6.18 3.88
N THR A 92 -16.50 7.43 3.49
CA THR A 92 -16.00 8.52 4.33
C THR A 92 -16.79 8.61 5.64
N ILE A 93 -16.22 9.31 6.61
CA ILE A 93 -16.87 9.68 7.90
C ILE A 93 -18.29 10.26 7.70
N THR A 94 -18.62 10.76 6.50
CA THR A 94 -19.93 11.36 6.17
C THR A 94 -20.95 10.37 5.61
N GLY A 95 -20.63 9.10 5.43
CA GLY A 95 -21.53 8.06 4.89
C GLY A 95 -21.89 8.24 3.41
N LYS A 96 -21.16 9.06 2.65
CA LYS A 96 -21.39 9.23 1.22
C LYS A 96 -20.66 8.16 0.41
N LYS A 97 -21.34 7.59 -0.59
CA LYS A 97 -20.70 6.69 -1.56
C LYS A 97 -19.63 7.43 -2.36
N GLY A 98 -18.50 6.76 -2.60
CA GLY A 98 -17.45 7.28 -3.48
C GLY A 98 -17.92 7.41 -4.92
N VAL A 99 -17.38 8.40 -5.62
CA VAL A 99 -17.63 8.62 -7.05
C VAL A 99 -16.42 8.13 -7.83
N PRO A 100 -16.61 7.30 -8.89
CA PRO A 100 -15.50 6.89 -9.74
C PRO A 100 -14.86 8.10 -10.44
N ILE A 101 -13.54 8.22 -10.36
CA ILE A 101 -12.77 9.29 -11.01
C ILE A 101 -11.91 8.76 -12.16
N GLN A 102 -11.49 7.51 -12.07
CA GLN A 102 -10.72 6.85 -13.14
C GLN A 102 -10.82 5.33 -13.00
N ILE A 103 -10.45 4.62 -14.09
CA ILE A 103 -10.14 3.18 -14.05
C ILE A 103 -8.63 3.06 -13.84
N THR A 104 -8.21 2.23 -12.90
CA THR A 104 -6.80 1.94 -12.63
C THR A 104 -6.51 0.45 -12.80
N GLU A 105 -5.28 0.11 -13.20
CA GLU A 105 -4.81 -1.27 -13.12
C GLU A 105 -4.56 -1.66 -11.67
N THR A 106 -4.89 -2.90 -11.34
CA THR A 106 -4.50 -3.51 -10.07
C THR A 106 -3.31 -4.45 -10.27
N MET A 107 -2.52 -4.61 -9.23
CA MET A 107 -1.33 -5.47 -9.23
C MET A 107 -1.43 -6.49 -8.10
N ASP A 108 -1.28 -7.77 -8.46
CA ASP A 108 -1.24 -8.87 -7.49
C ASP A 108 -0.02 -8.76 -6.57
N VAL A 109 -0.28 -8.60 -5.27
CA VAL A 109 0.76 -8.45 -4.26
C VAL A 109 1.66 -9.68 -4.17
N SER A 110 1.10 -10.88 -4.25
CA SER A 110 1.86 -12.12 -4.11
C SER A 110 2.81 -12.35 -5.29
N GLY A 111 2.34 -12.10 -6.51
CA GLY A 111 3.18 -12.13 -7.70
C GLY A 111 4.29 -11.09 -7.66
N PHE A 112 3.95 -9.87 -7.24
CA PHE A 112 4.92 -8.77 -7.10
C PHE A 112 6.01 -9.10 -6.08
N LEU A 113 5.64 -9.54 -4.88
CA LEU A 113 6.60 -9.92 -3.83
C LEU A 113 7.48 -11.10 -4.27
N THR A 114 6.92 -12.08 -4.99
CA THR A 114 7.68 -13.21 -5.53
C THR A 114 8.77 -12.74 -6.49
N GLU A 115 8.48 -11.77 -7.37
CA GLU A 115 9.49 -11.21 -8.28
C GLU A 115 10.54 -10.36 -7.55
N LEU A 116 10.14 -9.62 -6.52
CA LEU A 116 11.10 -8.85 -5.72
C LEU A 116 12.01 -9.75 -4.89
N ASN A 117 11.50 -10.83 -4.32
CA ASN A 117 12.30 -11.80 -3.54
C ASN A 117 13.41 -12.51 -4.34
N LYS A 118 13.31 -12.49 -5.69
CA LYS A 118 14.40 -12.97 -6.55
C LYS A 118 15.56 -11.98 -6.67
N LYS A 119 15.35 -10.71 -6.29
CA LYS A 119 16.28 -9.60 -6.55
C LYS A 119 16.82 -8.96 -5.27
N TYR A 120 16.07 -9.07 -4.18
CA TYR A 120 16.35 -8.37 -2.95
C TYR A 120 16.43 -9.33 -1.77
N ASP A 121 17.39 -9.11 -0.91
CA ASP A 121 17.62 -9.89 0.32
C ASP A 121 16.66 -9.49 1.44
N LYS A 122 16.16 -8.24 1.40
CA LYS A 122 15.17 -7.72 2.34
C LYS A 122 14.14 -6.85 1.63
N ILE A 123 12.89 -7.07 1.98
CA ILE A 123 11.75 -6.30 1.50
C ILE A 123 11.06 -5.66 2.70
N TYR A 124 10.93 -4.34 2.65
CA TYR A 124 10.16 -3.54 3.59
C TYR A 124 8.92 -3.00 2.90
N MET A 125 7.81 -2.90 3.61
CA MET A 125 6.54 -2.51 2.99
C MET A 125 5.76 -1.54 3.87
N LYS A 126 5.33 -0.41 3.30
CA LYS A 126 4.28 0.45 3.86
C LYS A 126 2.98 0.23 3.09
N LEU A 127 1.88 0.06 3.82
CA LEU A 127 0.53 -0.09 3.32
C LEU A 127 -0.36 1.01 3.90
N ASP A 128 -0.88 1.85 3.03
CA ASP A 128 -1.85 2.90 3.31
C ASP A 128 -2.67 3.06 2.03
N ILE A 129 -3.54 2.07 1.79
CA ILE A 129 -4.22 1.81 0.52
C ILE A 129 -5.74 1.82 0.66
N GLU A 130 -6.22 2.57 1.65
CA GLU A 130 -7.61 2.97 1.82
C GLU A 130 -8.58 1.77 1.77
N CYS A 131 -8.48 0.90 2.79
CA CYS A 131 -9.25 -0.32 3.02
C CYS A 131 -8.83 -1.57 2.23
N SER A 132 -7.91 -1.50 1.28
CA SER A 132 -7.37 -2.69 0.61
C SER A 132 -6.36 -3.47 1.47
N GLU A 133 -5.90 -2.93 2.59
CA GLU A 133 -4.88 -3.53 3.47
C GLU A 133 -5.30 -4.93 3.92
N PHE A 134 -6.57 -5.10 4.27
CA PHE A 134 -7.10 -6.37 4.76
C PHE A 134 -6.96 -7.49 3.73
N ASP A 135 -7.44 -7.22 2.50
CA ASP A 135 -7.43 -8.19 1.43
C ASP A 135 -5.99 -8.51 0.98
N VAL A 136 -5.12 -7.50 0.93
CA VAL A 136 -3.71 -7.62 0.58
C VAL A 136 -2.96 -8.47 1.61
N LEU A 137 -3.11 -8.17 2.90
CA LEU A 137 -2.42 -8.91 3.97
C LEU A 137 -2.94 -10.35 4.11
N GLU A 138 -4.25 -10.56 3.99
CA GLU A 138 -4.83 -11.92 4.00
C GLU A 138 -4.33 -12.74 2.80
N LYS A 139 -4.27 -12.15 1.59
CA LYS A 139 -3.68 -12.83 0.43
C LYS A 139 -2.21 -13.18 0.65
N MET A 140 -1.42 -12.28 1.24
CA MET A 140 -0.03 -12.59 1.57
C MET A 140 0.08 -13.77 2.53
N ILE A 141 -0.85 -13.90 3.48
CA ILE A 141 -0.94 -15.03 4.42
C ILE A 141 -1.28 -16.31 3.66
N ASP A 142 -2.36 -16.29 2.88
CA ASP A 142 -2.88 -17.45 2.16
C ASP A 142 -1.86 -18.03 1.15
N ASP A 143 -1.16 -17.15 0.43
CA ASP A 143 -0.14 -17.54 -0.56
C ASP A 143 1.24 -17.79 0.07
N GLY A 144 1.43 -17.51 1.36
CA GLY A 144 2.70 -17.68 2.07
C GLY A 144 3.78 -16.66 1.70
N THR A 145 3.42 -15.59 0.96
CA THR A 145 4.37 -14.56 0.49
C THR A 145 4.74 -13.53 1.58
N TYR A 146 4.02 -13.54 2.71
CA TYR A 146 4.40 -12.78 3.90
C TYR A 146 5.85 -13.07 4.34
N LYS A 147 6.37 -14.28 4.07
CA LYS A 147 7.73 -14.70 4.42
C LYS A 147 8.83 -13.91 3.71
N PHE A 148 8.49 -13.24 2.62
CA PHE A 148 9.44 -12.41 1.87
C PHE A 148 9.60 -11.02 2.46
N VAL A 149 8.67 -10.59 3.32
CA VAL A 149 8.66 -9.24 3.90
C VAL A 149 9.29 -9.26 5.28
N SER A 150 10.26 -8.38 5.49
CA SER A 150 11.00 -8.27 6.75
C SER A 150 10.28 -7.42 7.79
N GLU A 151 9.57 -6.39 7.36
CA GLU A 151 8.85 -5.47 8.25
C GLU A 151 7.75 -4.74 7.48
N ILE A 152 6.62 -4.45 8.15
CA ILE A 152 5.46 -3.79 7.57
C ILE A 152 5.10 -2.56 8.41
N TRP A 153 4.76 -1.46 7.73
CA TRP A 153 4.04 -0.31 8.30
C TRP A 153 2.66 -0.29 7.68
N CYS A 154 1.62 -0.21 8.50
CA CYS A 154 0.25 -0.29 8.00
C CYS A 154 -0.66 0.72 8.70
N GLU A 155 -1.37 1.52 7.91
CA GLU A 155 -2.56 2.23 8.35
C GLU A 155 -3.80 1.38 8.03
N PHE A 156 -4.49 0.91 9.08
CA PHE A 156 -5.72 0.13 8.90
C PHE A 156 -6.94 1.06 8.87
N HIS A 157 -7.71 0.99 7.80
CA HIS A 157 -8.89 1.84 7.57
C HIS A 157 -10.22 1.17 7.95
N ASP A 158 -10.25 0.32 8.98
CA ASP A 158 -11.46 -0.38 9.42
C ASP A 158 -12.61 0.55 9.83
N GLN A 159 -12.30 1.77 10.30
CA GLN A 159 -13.30 2.79 10.65
C GLN A 159 -14.09 3.31 9.43
N TYR A 160 -13.59 3.17 8.23
CA TYR A 160 -14.23 3.65 7.00
C TYR A 160 -15.08 2.59 6.29
N MET A 161 -15.10 1.35 6.78
CA MET A 161 -15.88 0.27 6.20
C MET A 161 -17.30 0.26 6.79
N THR A 162 -18.32 0.43 5.95
CA THR A 162 -19.69 0.71 6.41
C THR A 162 -20.72 -0.36 6.09
N THR A 163 -20.51 -1.19 5.07
CA THR A 163 -21.50 -2.20 4.65
C THR A 163 -21.50 -3.46 5.51
N LYS A 164 -20.41 -3.74 6.19
CA LYS A 164 -20.35 -4.79 7.22
C LYS A 164 -20.21 -4.17 8.60
N PRO A 165 -20.67 -4.85 9.67
CA PRO A 165 -20.47 -4.33 11.01
C PRO A 165 -19.00 -3.97 11.24
N ARG A 166 -18.74 -2.81 11.79
CA ARG A 166 -17.38 -2.32 12.15
C ARG A 166 -16.54 -3.39 12.86
N MET A 167 -17.21 -4.20 13.68
CA MET A 167 -16.62 -5.32 14.40
C MET A 167 -15.99 -6.36 13.45
N HIS A 168 -16.52 -6.56 12.25
CA HIS A 168 -15.97 -7.52 11.28
C HIS A 168 -14.55 -7.12 10.84
N TYR A 169 -14.33 -5.86 10.47
CA TYR A 169 -13.01 -5.39 10.03
C TYR A 169 -12.03 -5.26 11.20
N ALA A 170 -12.50 -4.84 12.37
CA ALA A 170 -11.69 -4.86 13.59
C ALA A 170 -11.22 -6.29 13.94
N GLN A 171 -12.07 -7.30 13.76
CA GLN A 171 -11.68 -8.70 13.97
C GLN A 171 -10.69 -9.18 12.90
N ARG A 172 -10.83 -8.79 11.63
CA ARG A 172 -9.83 -9.09 10.58
C ARG A 172 -8.47 -8.50 10.96
N ARG A 173 -8.44 -7.21 11.34
CA ARG A 173 -7.21 -6.55 11.81
C ARG A 173 -6.54 -7.32 12.93
N ILE A 174 -7.30 -7.68 13.97
CA ILE A 174 -6.74 -8.42 15.12
C ILE A 174 -6.14 -9.75 14.67
N LYS A 175 -6.83 -10.52 13.83
CA LYS A 175 -6.35 -11.80 13.32
C LYS A 175 -5.08 -11.64 12.48
N ILE A 176 -5.04 -10.65 11.59
CA ILE A 176 -3.87 -10.33 10.77
C ILE A 176 -2.68 -9.99 11.67
N GLN A 177 -2.87 -9.06 12.62
CA GLN A 177 -1.80 -8.65 13.55
C GLN A 177 -1.29 -9.81 14.41
N GLN A 178 -2.18 -10.67 14.90
CA GLN A 178 -1.80 -11.87 15.65
C GLN A 178 -0.99 -12.82 14.80
N PHE A 179 -1.44 -13.13 13.58
CA PHE A 179 -0.73 -14.00 12.66
C PHE A 179 0.71 -13.50 12.41
N PHE A 180 0.88 -12.23 12.04
CA PHE A 180 2.20 -11.67 11.75
C PHE A 180 3.10 -11.66 13.01
N ALA A 181 2.54 -11.37 14.19
CA ALA A 181 3.28 -11.45 15.45
C ALA A 181 3.79 -12.87 15.74
N GLU A 182 2.97 -13.90 15.50
CA GLU A 182 3.37 -15.33 15.62
C GLU A 182 4.49 -15.72 14.63
N GLN A 183 4.57 -15.03 13.49
CA GLN A 183 5.64 -15.23 12.51
C GLN A 183 6.88 -14.37 12.79
N ASN A 184 6.93 -13.62 13.89
CA ASN A 184 7.98 -12.63 14.24
C ASN A 184 8.16 -11.52 13.19
N ILE A 185 7.10 -11.14 12.50
CA ILE A 185 7.06 -10.00 11.57
C ILE A 185 6.28 -8.87 12.23
N ASN A 186 6.93 -7.72 12.43
CA ASN A 186 6.28 -6.56 13.03
C ASN A 186 5.40 -5.86 12.02
N ILE A 187 4.14 -5.59 12.40
CA ILE A 187 3.29 -4.59 11.74
C ILE A 187 3.32 -3.34 12.61
N ASN A 188 4.07 -2.35 12.17
CA ASN A 188 4.14 -1.04 12.82
C ASN A 188 2.94 -0.19 12.40
N TYR A 189 2.48 0.68 13.29
CA TYR A 189 1.46 1.64 12.95
C TYR A 189 2.05 2.74 12.05
N TRP A 190 1.31 3.07 11.00
CA TRP A 190 1.54 4.22 10.12
C TRP A 190 0.30 5.13 10.17
N ALA A 191 0.48 6.45 10.32
CA ALA A 191 -0.56 7.47 10.21
C ALA A 191 0.05 8.80 9.79
#